data_b3c3b58e7f4669a27aa7941fc314019f
#
_entry.id   b3c3b58e7f4669a27aa7941fc314019f
#
_cell.length_a   1.000
_cell.length_b   1.000
_cell.length_c   1.000
_cell.angle_alpha   90.00
_cell.angle_beta   90.00
_cell.angle_gamma   90.00
#
_symmetry.space_group_name_H-M   'P 1'
#
loop_
_entity.id
_entity.type
_entity.pdbx_description
1 polymer ?
#
loop_
_entity_poly.entity_id
_entity_poly.type
_entity_poly.pdbx_seq_one_letter_code
_entity_poly.pdbx_strand_id
1 'polypeptide(L)'
;MEAKKMELQIPYIAELDNISDTEEQERLLIARGAIGLIDNVNWPEEAQARPISMFVAAYSHSGIYIQYMVRGRSLRAENTADLSAVASDSCVEFFVEPHSNGHYWNFEFNCIGALNASHRTERHKPTRLSPAELASVKRYPSLGREPIPSTDGLHTWQLMVFIPFELIGLSWPLPTSIRANFNKCGSATLEPHFLSWSPIATAKPDFHRVEYFGKLIFENTNIQ
;
A
#
# COMPACT_ATOMS: atom_id res chain seq x y z
N MET A 1 -4.58 26.72 4.76
CA MET A 1 -4.46 25.78 5.90
C MET A 1 -3.65 24.58 5.44
N GLU A 2 -2.60 24.24 6.14
CA GLU A 2 -1.84 23.01 5.87
C GLU A 2 -2.75 21.81 6.19
N ALA A 3 -2.88 20.87 5.25
CA ALA A 3 -3.73 19.70 5.46
C ALA A 3 -3.16 18.88 6.63
N LYS A 4 -4.01 18.52 7.59
CA LYS A 4 -3.59 17.73 8.75
C LYS A 4 -3.16 16.34 8.28
N LYS A 5 -1.89 16.01 8.49
CA LYS A 5 -1.36 14.66 8.20
C LYS A 5 -2.03 13.63 9.10
N MET A 6 -2.24 12.46 8.53
CA MET A 6 -2.83 11.33 9.27
C MET A 6 -1.81 10.67 10.20
N GLU A 7 -2.28 10.10 11.29
CA GLU A 7 -1.52 9.24 12.18
C GLU A 7 -2.31 7.95 12.44
N LEU A 8 -1.64 6.82 12.43
CA LEU A 8 -2.22 5.53 12.71
C LEU A 8 -1.27 4.71 13.58
N GLN A 9 -1.76 4.24 14.70
CA GLN A 9 -1.05 3.31 15.58
C GLN A 9 -1.33 1.89 15.09
N ILE A 10 -0.26 1.15 14.73
CA ILE A 10 -0.36 -0.23 14.23
C ILE A 10 0.08 -1.21 15.33
N PRO A 11 -0.72 -2.27 15.59
CA PRO A 11 -0.43 -3.23 16.65
C PRO A 11 0.66 -4.22 16.26
N TYR A 12 1.38 -4.72 17.28
CA TYR A 12 2.25 -5.87 17.16
C TYR A 12 1.46 -7.18 17.26
N ILE A 13 1.57 -8.04 16.25
CA ILE A 13 0.90 -9.35 16.20
C ILE A 13 1.95 -10.41 15.83
N ALA A 14 2.60 -10.99 16.86
CA ALA A 14 3.69 -11.95 16.68
C ALA A 14 3.24 -13.22 15.92
N GLU A 15 2.00 -13.61 16.12
CA GLU A 15 1.41 -14.83 15.54
C GLU A 15 1.39 -14.82 14.02
N LEU A 16 1.36 -13.64 13.38
CA LEU A 16 1.37 -13.51 11.91
C LEU A 16 2.59 -14.17 11.26
N ASP A 17 3.74 -14.20 11.92
CA ASP A 17 4.95 -14.85 11.39
C ASP A 17 4.88 -16.38 11.46
N ASN A 18 4.01 -16.93 12.28
CA ASN A 18 3.95 -18.38 12.56
C ASN A 18 2.77 -19.08 11.88
N ILE A 19 1.83 -18.34 11.33
CA ILE A 19 0.68 -18.88 10.62
C ILE A 19 1.07 -19.12 9.16
N SER A 20 0.98 -20.36 8.70
CA SER A 20 1.24 -20.73 7.30
C SER A 20 0.00 -20.65 6.40
N ASP A 21 -1.19 -20.74 7.00
CA ASP A 21 -2.48 -20.60 6.30
C ASP A 21 -2.79 -19.12 6.05
N THR A 22 -2.83 -18.75 4.79
CA THR A 22 -3.07 -17.36 4.36
C THR A 22 -4.44 -16.84 4.78
N GLU A 23 -5.48 -17.67 4.76
CA GLU A 23 -6.83 -17.26 5.18
C GLU A 23 -6.88 -17.01 6.70
N GLU A 24 -6.14 -17.79 7.48
CA GLU A 24 -6.01 -17.59 8.91
C GLU A 24 -5.21 -16.31 9.24
N GLN A 25 -4.11 -16.06 8.51
CA GLN A 25 -3.37 -14.79 8.61
C GLN A 25 -4.26 -13.59 8.31
N GLU A 26 -5.05 -13.66 7.22
CA GLU A 26 -5.98 -12.60 6.83
C GLU A 26 -7.03 -12.35 7.91
N ARG A 27 -7.67 -13.42 8.42
CA ARG A 27 -8.65 -13.32 9.51
C ARG A 27 -8.06 -12.67 10.76
N LEU A 28 -6.86 -13.07 11.17
CA LEU A 28 -6.19 -12.52 12.33
C LEU A 28 -5.84 -11.04 12.12
N LEU A 29 -5.30 -10.70 10.95
CA LEU A 29 -4.97 -9.32 10.59
C LEU A 29 -6.20 -8.42 10.59
N ILE A 30 -7.31 -8.84 9.98
CA ILE A 30 -8.57 -8.10 9.97
C ILE A 30 -9.14 -7.93 11.38
N ALA A 31 -9.04 -8.96 12.22
CA ALA A 31 -9.61 -8.93 13.58
C ALA A 31 -8.84 -8.03 14.55
N ARG A 32 -7.52 -7.89 14.38
CA ARG A 32 -6.64 -7.24 15.37
C ARG A 32 -5.84 -6.07 14.84
N GLY A 33 -5.74 -5.91 13.52
CA GLY A 33 -4.99 -4.82 12.88
C GLY A 33 -5.69 -3.46 12.99
N ALA A 34 -4.94 -2.42 12.73
CA ALA A 34 -5.43 -1.04 12.70
C ALA A 34 -6.01 -0.69 11.32
N ILE A 35 -7.19 -0.09 11.30
CA ILE A 35 -7.93 0.24 10.08
C ILE A 35 -7.63 1.68 9.65
N GLY A 36 -7.36 1.87 8.35
CA GLY A 36 -7.27 3.18 7.71
C GLY A 36 -8.14 3.27 6.46
N LEU A 37 -8.67 4.46 6.18
CA LEU A 37 -9.45 4.73 4.96
C LEU A 37 -8.58 5.45 3.93
N ILE A 38 -8.69 5.05 2.67
CA ILE A 38 -8.04 5.72 1.54
C ILE A 38 -9.13 6.51 0.81
N ASP A 39 -9.49 7.68 1.36
CA ASP A 39 -10.70 8.42 0.97
C ASP A 39 -10.45 9.91 0.64
N ASN A 40 -9.21 10.40 0.79
CA ASN A 40 -8.89 11.77 0.38
C ASN A 40 -8.83 11.87 -1.15
N VAL A 41 -9.78 12.59 -1.73
CA VAL A 41 -9.80 12.96 -3.17
C VAL A 41 -8.99 14.24 -3.33
N ASN A 42 -7.69 14.09 -3.59
CA ASN A 42 -6.78 15.24 -3.62
C ASN A 42 -6.92 16.09 -4.90
N TRP A 43 -7.39 15.50 -6.00
CA TRP A 43 -7.46 16.13 -7.32
C TRP A 43 -8.82 15.91 -7.99
N PRO A 44 -9.91 16.51 -7.46
CA PRO A 44 -11.27 16.29 -7.95
C PRO A 44 -11.49 16.81 -9.39
N GLU A 45 -10.67 17.73 -9.86
CA GLU A 45 -10.71 18.24 -11.24
C GLU A 45 -10.11 17.24 -12.26
N GLU A 46 -9.21 16.36 -11.80
CA GLU A 46 -8.56 15.36 -12.65
C GLU A 46 -9.32 14.03 -12.68
N ALA A 47 -9.94 13.64 -11.55
CA ALA A 47 -10.71 12.40 -11.45
C ALA A 47 -11.71 12.46 -10.29
N GLN A 48 -12.94 12.04 -10.55
CA GLN A 48 -14.05 12.17 -9.60
C GLN A 48 -14.52 10.84 -8.99
N ALA A 49 -14.09 9.70 -9.57
CA ALA A 49 -14.48 8.39 -9.07
C ALA A 49 -13.89 8.14 -7.66
N ARG A 50 -14.72 7.57 -6.78
CA ARG A 50 -14.42 7.34 -5.36
C ARG A 50 -14.71 5.89 -4.97
N PRO A 51 -13.89 4.92 -5.40
CA PRO A 51 -14.04 3.57 -4.91
C PRO A 51 -13.85 3.55 -3.39
N ILE A 52 -14.70 2.80 -2.68
CA ILE A 52 -14.51 2.56 -1.26
C ILE A 52 -13.22 1.77 -1.11
N SER A 53 -12.25 2.34 -0.42
CA SER A 53 -10.92 1.78 -0.29
C SER A 53 -10.45 1.91 1.14
N MET A 54 -10.06 0.79 1.74
CA MET A 54 -9.55 0.74 3.10
C MET A 54 -8.40 -0.25 3.20
N PHE A 55 -7.63 -0.10 4.26
CA PHE A 55 -6.60 -1.06 4.61
C PHE A 55 -6.66 -1.40 6.10
N VAL A 56 -6.15 -2.58 6.43
CA VAL A 56 -5.85 -2.99 7.81
C VAL A 56 -4.37 -3.27 7.88
N ALA A 57 -3.68 -2.66 8.84
CA ALA A 57 -2.24 -2.81 9.00
C ALA A 57 -1.87 -3.29 10.39
N ALA A 58 -0.87 -4.16 10.46
CA ALA A 58 -0.21 -4.61 11.67
C ALA A 58 1.26 -4.90 11.35
N TYR A 59 2.05 -5.16 12.38
CA TYR A 59 3.42 -5.61 12.19
C TYR A 59 3.73 -6.81 13.09
N SER A 60 4.71 -7.59 12.67
CA SER A 60 5.25 -8.72 13.40
C SER A 60 6.72 -8.49 13.74
N HIS A 61 7.44 -9.54 14.12
CA HIS A 61 8.90 -9.47 14.27
C HIS A 61 9.61 -9.23 12.92
N SER A 62 9.08 -9.79 11.82
CA SER A 62 9.76 -9.83 10.52
C SER A 62 9.35 -8.71 9.56
N GLY A 63 8.19 -8.05 9.74
CA GLY A 63 7.75 -7.03 8.79
C GLY A 63 6.35 -6.47 9.02
N ILE A 64 5.87 -5.76 8.01
CA ILE A 64 4.55 -5.11 7.99
C ILE A 64 3.59 -5.96 7.16
N TYR A 65 2.42 -6.23 7.72
CA TYR A 65 1.29 -6.87 7.04
C TYR A 65 0.22 -5.83 6.74
N ILE A 66 -0.29 -5.85 5.52
CA ILE A 66 -1.34 -4.93 5.06
C ILE A 66 -2.40 -5.74 4.31
N GLN A 67 -3.66 -5.63 4.73
CA GLN A 67 -4.83 -6.13 4.02
C GLN A 67 -5.54 -4.97 3.37
N TYR A 68 -5.59 -4.92 2.04
CA TYR A 68 -6.40 -3.97 1.30
C TYR A 68 -7.77 -4.56 0.98
N MET A 69 -8.80 -3.72 1.10
CA MET A 69 -10.19 -4.04 0.73
C MET A 69 -10.73 -2.91 -0.13
N VAL A 70 -11.17 -3.23 -1.34
CA VAL A 70 -11.62 -2.25 -2.32
C VAL A 70 -12.96 -2.66 -2.91
N ARG A 71 -13.88 -1.70 -3.03
CA ARG A 71 -15.15 -1.84 -3.74
C ARG A 71 -15.36 -0.65 -4.67
N GLY A 72 -15.48 -0.90 -5.97
CA GLY A 72 -15.62 0.13 -7.00
C GLY A 72 -16.41 -0.34 -8.20
N ARG A 73 -16.72 0.58 -9.11
CA ARG A 73 -17.54 0.32 -10.30
C ARG A 73 -16.73 -0.05 -11.54
N SER A 74 -15.43 -0.06 -11.45
CA SER A 74 -14.55 -0.43 -12.56
C SER A 74 -13.44 -1.32 -12.06
N LEU A 75 -13.14 -2.37 -12.80
CA LEU A 75 -12.04 -3.29 -12.54
C LEU A 75 -11.18 -3.43 -13.80
N ARG A 76 -9.85 -3.45 -13.60
CA ARG A 76 -8.85 -3.67 -14.64
C ARG A 76 -7.59 -4.26 -14.01
N ALA A 77 -7.00 -5.26 -14.66
CA ALA A 77 -5.67 -5.77 -14.36
C ALA A 77 -5.05 -6.40 -15.62
N GLU A 78 -4.53 -5.61 -16.51
CA GLU A 78 -3.91 -6.07 -17.76
C GLU A 78 -2.38 -6.23 -17.63
N ASN A 79 -1.78 -5.57 -16.63
CA ASN A 79 -0.36 -5.67 -16.33
C ASN A 79 -0.11 -6.85 -15.39
N THR A 80 0.39 -7.97 -15.91
CA THR A 80 0.61 -9.21 -15.15
C THR A 80 2.03 -9.39 -14.63
N ALA A 81 2.99 -8.71 -15.25
CA ALA A 81 4.40 -8.80 -14.88
C ALA A 81 4.78 -7.79 -13.78
N ASP A 82 5.68 -8.19 -12.90
CA ASP A 82 6.31 -7.26 -11.97
C ASP A 82 7.10 -6.18 -12.73
N LEU A 83 7.21 -4.99 -12.14
CA LEU A 83 7.84 -3.78 -12.67
C LEU A 83 7.15 -3.21 -13.94
N SER A 84 5.93 -3.66 -14.24
CA SER A 84 5.08 -3.09 -15.28
C SER A 84 4.27 -1.88 -14.78
N ALA A 85 3.44 -1.29 -15.65
CA ALA A 85 2.67 -0.08 -15.34
C ALA A 85 1.40 -0.39 -14.50
N VAL A 86 1.54 -1.04 -13.34
CA VAL A 86 0.42 -1.50 -12.50
C VAL A 86 -0.47 -0.37 -11.99
N ALA A 87 0.03 0.86 -11.89
CA ALA A 87 -0.75 2.05 -11.52
C ALA A 87 -1.84 2.42 -12.56
N SER A 88 -1.76 1.87 -13.78
CA SER A 88 -2.83 2.00 -14.78
C SER A 88 -4.03 1.09 -14.51
N ASP A 89 -3.82 0.01 -13.77
CA ASP A 89 -4.83 -0.96 -13.38
C ASP A 89 -5.57 -0.54 -12.09
N SER A 90 -6.47 -1.38 -11.60
CA SER A 90 -7.05 -1.25 -10.26
C SER A 90 -5.95 -1.49 -9.22
N CYS A 91 -5.33 -0.41 -8.76
CA CYS A 91 -4.09 -0.41 -8.01
C CYS A 91 -4.26 0.13 -6.59
N VAL A 92 -3.57 -0.47 -5.63
CA VAL A 92 -3.34 0.05 -4.28
C VAL A 92 -1.84 0.19 -4.04
N GLU A 93 -1.45 1.16 -3.21
CA GLU A 93 -0.04 1.46 -3.04
C GLU A 93 0.31 1.69 -1.56
N PHE A 94 1.54 1.34 -1.21
CA PHE A 94 2.16 1.68 0.07
C PHE A 94 3.49 2.37 -0.19
N PHE A 95 3.57 3.63 0.21
CA PHE A 95 4.80 4.42 0.14
C PHE A 95 5.31 4.62 1.56
N VAL A 96 6.58 4.33 1.81
CA VAL A 96 7.15 4.33 3.16
C VAL A 96 8.54 4.97 3.21
N GLU A 97 8.72 5.87 4.16
CA GLU A 97 9.98 6.53 4.52
C GLU A 97 10.37 6.13 5.95
N PRO A 98 11.23 5.12 6.14
CA PRO A 98 11.56 4.57 7.45
C PRO A 98 12.41 5.50 8.33
N HIS A 99 13.27 6.34 7.74
CA HIS A 99 14.33 7.05 8.45
C HIS A 99 14.18 8.59 8.45
N SER A 100 13.07 9.14 7.94
CA SER A 100 12.81 10.59 7.86
C SER A 100 13.96 11.40 7.22
N ASN A 101 14.61 10.82 6.21
CA ASN A 101 15.76 11.40 5.49
C ASN A 101 15.46 11.76 4.03
N GLY A 102 14.19 11.67 3.62
CA GLY A 102 13.72 11.89 2.25
C GLY A 102 13.84 10.66 1.35
N HIS A 103 14.49 9.58 1.80
CA HIS A 103 14.56 8.32 1.05
C HIS A 103 13.37 7.45 1.39
N TYR A 104 12.71 6.91 0.37
CA TYR A 104 11.51 6.13 0.55
C TYR A 104 11.41 4.97 -0.44
N TRP A 105 10.57 4.00 -0.11
CA TRP A 105 10.15 2.91 -1.00
C TRP A 105 8.72 3.18 -1.47
N ASN A 106 8.44 2.90 -2.74
CA ASN A 106 7.10 2.79 -3.26
C ASN A 106 6.83 1.34 -3.67
N PHE A 107 5.71 0.82 -3.17
CA PHE A 107 5.15 -0.48 -3.55
C PHE A 107 3.78 -0.23 -4.15
N GLU A 108 3.60 -0.55 -5.42
CA GLU A 108 2.36 -0.37 -6.17
C GLU A 108 1.88 -1.75 -6.62
N PHE A 109 0.68 -2.14 -6.20
CA PHE A 109 0.12 -3.47 -6.44
C PHE A 109 -1.18 -3.34 -7.22
N ASN A 110 -1.33 -4.04 -8.35
CA ASN A 110 -2.66 -4.16 -8.94
C ASN A 110 -3.48 -5.27 -8.26
N CYS A 111 -4.77 -5.36 -8.57
CA CYS A 111 -5.69 -6.27 -7.90
C CYS A 111 -5.43 -7.77 -8.13
N ILE A 112 -4.54 -8.15 -9.05
CA ILE A 112 -4.05 -9.53 -9.25
C ILE A 112 -2.65 -9.75 -8.67
N GLY A 113 -2.10 -8.77 -7.94
CA GLY A 113 -0.84 -8.88 -7.21
C GLY A 113 0.43 -8.70 -8.03
N ALA A 114 0.38 -8.16 -9.26
CA ALA A 114 1.58 -7.67 -9.92
C ALA A 114 2.11 -6.44 -9.19
N LEU A 115 3.42 -6.34 -9.04
CA LEU A 115 4.11 -5.36 -8.20
C LEU A 115 5.07 -4.50 -9.01
N ASN A 116 4.90 -3.18 -8.94
CA ASN A 116 5.96 -2.24 -9.30
C ASN A 116 6.53 -1.62 -8.03
N ALA A 117 7.83 -1.78 -7.79
CA ALA A 117 8.48 -1.30 -6.58
C ALA A 117 9.87 -0.75 -6.83
N SER A 118 10.19 0.32 -6.09
CA SER A 118 11.49 0.99 -6.17
C SER A 118 11.87 1.60 -4.82
N HIS A 119 13.16 1.65 -4.55
CA HIS A 119 13.76 2.56 -3.58
C HIS A 119 14.08 3.90 -4.27
N ARG A 120 13.80 5.01 -3.62
CA ARG A 120 14.01 6.35 -4.15
C ARG A 120 14.80 7.21 -3.16
N THR A 121 15.94 7.70 -3.61
CA THR A 121 16.70 8.74 -2.89
C THR A 121 16.17 10.13 -3.20
N GLU A 122 15.55 10.29 -4.35
CA GLU A 122 14.84 11.48 -4.82
C GLU A 122 13.64 11.03 -5.67
N ARG A 123 12.64 11.90 -5.82
CA ARG A 123 11.42 11.62 -6.59
C ARG A 123 11.67 11.00 -7.97
N HIS A 124 12.66 11.51 -8.70
CA HIS A 124 12.95 11.11 -10.08
C HIS A 124 14.13 10.14 -10.22
N LYS A 125 14.64 9.59 -9.11
CA LYS A 125 15.75 8.63 -9.10
C LYS A 125 15.30 7.29 -8.50
N PRO A 126 14.47 6.50 -9.21
CA PRO A 126 14.10 5.17 -8.76
C PRO A 126 15.22 4.18 -8.98
N THR A 127 15.53 3.40 -7.95
CA THR A 127 16.25 2.13 -8.07
C THR A 127 15.22 1.02 -7.95
N ARG A 128 14.93 0.33 -9.05
CA ARG A 128 13.97 -0.77 -9.07
C ARG A 128 14.47 -1.91 -8.19
N LEU A 129 13.56 -2.58 -7.51
CA LEU A 129 13.88 -3.77 -6.74
C LEU A 129 14.35 -4.90 -7.65
N SER A 130 15.33 -5.66 -7.18
CA SER A 130 15.82 -6.88 -7.83
C SER A 130 14.75 -8.00 -7.77
N PRO A 131 14.87 -9.04 -8.62
CA PRO A 131 13.95 -10.19 -8.55
C PRO A 131 13.87 -10.85 -7.16
N ALA A 132 14.98 -10.92 -6.42
CA ALA A 132 15.02 -11.48 -5.07
C ALA A 132 14.25 -10.61 -4.07
N GLU A 133 14.41 -9.28 -4.13
CA GLU A 133 13.67 -8.32 -3.31
C GLU A 133 12.17 -8.33 -3.63
N LEU A 134 11.79 -8.38 -4.92
CA LEU A 134 10.38 -8.52 -5.33
C LEU A 134 9.75 -9.82 -4.80
N ALA A 135 10.50 -10.93 -4.82
CA ALA A 135 10.04 -12.21 -4.31
C ALA A 135 9.89 -12.26 -2.78
N SER A 136 10.61 -11.40 -2.05
CA SER A 136 10.48 -11.29 -0.59
C SER A 136 9.16 -10.63 -0.17
N VAL A 137 8.56 -9.80 -1.03
CA VAL A 137 7.24 -9.20 -0.81
C VAL A 137 6.16 -10.24 -1.13
N LYS A 138 5.48 -10.77 -0.09
CA LYS A 138 4.40 -11.73 -0.30
C LYS A 138 3.10 -11.01 -0.69
N ARG A 139 2.33 -11.62 -1.59
CA ARG A 139 1.13 -11.02 -2.18
C ARG A 139 0.07 -12.09 -2.41
N TYR A 140 -1.10 -11.88 -1.84
CA TYR A 140 -2.22 -12.82 -1.83
C TYR A 140 -3.50 -12.13 -2.35
N PRO A 141 -3.65 -12.06 -3.70
CA PRO A 141 -4.82 -11.43 -4.31
C PRO A 141 -6.04 -12.35 -4.28
N SER A 142 -7.21 -11.82 -3.93
CA SER A 142 -8.48 -12.57 -3.90
C SER A 142 -9.03 -12.94 -5.29
N LEU A 143 -8.59 -12.24 -6.33
CA LEU A 143 -9.04 -12.45 -7.72
C LEU A 143 -8.15 -13.42 -8.52
N GLY A 144 -7.17 -14.05 -7.88
CA GLY A 144 -6.16 -14.83 -8.59
C GLY A 144 -5.16 -13.93 -9.33
N ARG A 145 -4.43 -14.50 -10.31
CA ARG A 145 -3.31 -13.83 -10.99
C ARG A 145 -3.49 -13.69 -12.50
N GLU A 146 -4.64 -14.09 -13.02
CA GLU A 146 -4.94 -13.98 -14.45
C GLU A 146 -5.30 -12.54 -14.82
N PRO A 147 -4.97 -12.09 -16.04
CA PRO A 147 -5.31 -10.74 -16.49
C PRO A 147 -6.82 -10.52 -16.52
N ILE A 148 -7.25 -9.32 -16.14
CA ILE A 148 -8.65 -8.91 -16.15
C ILE A 148 -8.77 -7.69 -17.06
N PRO A 149 -9.48 -7.81 -18.20
CA PRO A 149 -9.72 -6.66 -19.08
C PRO A 149 -10.58 -5.62 -18.38
N SER A 150 -10.54 -4.38 -18.86
CA SER A 150 -11.37 -3.31 -18.32
C SER A 150 -12.85 -3.69 -18.32
N THR A 151 -13.45 -3.76 -17.13
CA THR A 151 -14.82 -4.23 -16.92
C THR A 151 -15.60 -3.21 -16.08
N ASP A 152 -16.82 -2.89 -16.54
CA ASP A 152 -17.79 -2.08 -15.80
C ASP A 152 -18.57 -2.94 -14.81
N GLY A 153 -19.17 -2.31 -13.82
CA GLY A 153 -19.98 -2.97 -12.80
C GLY A 153 -19.36 -2.90 -11.41
N LEU A 154 -20.12 -3.35 -10.42
CA LEU A 154 -19.70 -3.33 -9.04
C LEU A 154 -18.78 -4.51 -8.73
N HIS A 155 -17.54 -4.21 -8.43
CA HIS A 155 -16.50 -5.19 -8.11
C HIS A 155 -16.01 -5.00 -6.68
N THR A 156 -15.75 -6.12 -6.00
CA THR A 156 -15.08 -6.13 -4.68
C THR A 156 -13.86 -7.04 -4.80
N TRP A 157 -12.72 -6.56 -4.31
CA TRP A 157 -11.49 -7.33 -4.30
C TRP A 157 -10.65 -7.00 -3.06
N GLN A 158 -9.77 -7.92 -2.74
CA GLN A 158 -8.88 -7.84 -1.60
C GLN A 158 -7.47 -8.22 -2.01
N LEU A 159 -6.50 -7.70 -1.29
CA LEU A 159 -5.09 -8.06 -1.47
C LEU A 159 -4.39 -7.98 -0.11
N MET A 160 -3.93 -9.11 0.40
CA MET A 160 -3.01 -9.12 1.54
C MET A 160 -1.57 -9.06 1.03
N VAL A 161 -0.75 -8.23 1.66
CA VAL A 161 0.68 -8.13 1.37
C VAL A 161 1.49 -8.19 2.67
N PHE A 162 2.70 -8.76 2.55
CA PHE A 162 3.72 -8.72 3.60
C PHE A 162 4.98 -8.09 3.04
N ILE A 163 5.53 -7.12 3.76
CA ILE A 163 6.75 -6.39 3.40
C ILE A 163 7.77 -6.58 4.52
N PRO A 164 8.91 -7.27 4.26
CA PRO A 164 9.95 -7.48 5.27
C PRO A 164 10.57 -6.16 5.75
N PHE A 165 10.86 -6.05 7.03
CA PHE A 165 11.58 -4.90 7.59
C PHE A 165 12.95 -4.71 6.95
N GLU A 166 13.68 -5.80 6.74
CA GLU A 166 15.01 -5.78 6.11
C GLU A 166 14.97 -5.11 4.73
N LEU A 167 13.91 -5.37 3.93
CA LEU A 167 13.76 -4.82 2.58
C LEU A 167 13.68 -3.28 2.60
N ILE A 168 13.06 -2.72 3.62
CA ILE A 168 12.90 -1.26 3.78
C ILE A 168 13.94 -0.65 4.73
N GLY A 169 14.98 -1.39 5.06
CA GLY A 169 16.10 -0.92 5.89
C GLY A 169 15.76 -0.76 7.37
N LEU A 170 14.73 -1.44 7.87
CA LEU A 170 14.39 -1.50 9.29
C LEU A 170 14.95 -2.76 9.95
N SER A 171 15.39 -2.62 11.19
CA SER A 171 15.83 -3.72 12.05
C SER A 171 15.46 -3.41 13.50
N TRP A 172 15.37 -4.45 14.32
CA TRP A 172 15.17 -4.28 15.75
C TRP A 172 16.41 -3.69 16.46
N PRO A 173 16.23 -2.78 17.42
CA PRO A 173 14.94 -2.21 17.87
C PRO A 173 14.36 -1.27 16.81
N LEU A 174 13.03 -1.34 16.61
CA LEU A 174 12.33 -0.49 15.67
C LEU A 174 12.26 0.97 16.17
N PRO A 175 12.19 1.96 15.25
CA PRO A 175 11.85 3.32 15.62
C PRO A 175 10.41 3.37 16.20
N THR A 176 10.08 4.37 16.98
CA THR A 176 8.72 4.52 17.51
C THR A 176 7.68 4.75 16.40
N SER A 177 8.10 5.28 15.27
CA SER A 177 7.23 5.51 14.13
C SER A 177 8.04 5.67 12.83
N ILE A 178 7.35 5.45 11.71
CA ILE A 178 7.82 5.71 10.35
C ILE A 178 6.84 6.64 9.63
N ARG A 179 7.25 7.23 8.52
CA ARG A 179 6.34 8.01 7.68
C ARG A 179 5.87 7.17 6.51
N ALA A 180 4.58 7.26 6.18
CA ALA A 180 4.00 6.47 5.09
C ALA A 180 2.77 7.13 4.48
N ASN A 181 2.40 6.69 3.29
CA ASN A 181 1.07 6.93 2.74
C ASN A 181 0.54 5.66 2.08
N PHE A 182 -0.78 5.52 2.11
CA PHE A 182 -1.51 4.49 1.38
C PHE A 182 -2.32 5.17 0.30
N ASN A 183 -2.22 4.66 -0.92
CA ASN A 183 -2.88 5.27 -2.05
C ASN A 183 -3.76 4.26 -2.78
N LYS A 184 -4.73 4.77 -3.52
CA LYS A 184 -5.58 4.03 -4.43
C LYS A 184 -5.60 4.74 -5.75
N CYS A 185 -5.23 4.06 -6.83
CA CYS A 185 -5.34 4.61 -8.17
C CYS A 185 -5.86 3.59 -9.18
N GLY A 186 -6.12 4.09 -10.38
CA GLY A 186 -6.58 3.34 -11.51
C GLY A 186 -6.65 4.27 -12.72
N SER A 187 -5.48 4.70 -13.25
CA SER A 187 -5.43 5.77 -14.25
C SER A 187 -6.01 5.37 -15.61
N ALA A 188 -6.05 4.06 -15.94
CA ALA A 188 -6.62 3.54 -17.19
C ALA A 188 -7.85 2.66 -16.97
N THR A 189 -8.46 2.69 -15.77
CA THR A 189 -9.76 2.07 -15.53
C THR A 189 -10.87 2.88 -16.20
N LEU A 190 -12.06 2.31 -16.35
CA LEU A 190 -13.22 3.03 -16.91
C LEU A 190 -13.66 4.21 -16.04
N GLU A 191 -13.36 4.18 -14.77
CA GLU A 191 -13.54 5.29 -13.82
C GLU A 191 -12.18 5.69 -13.21
N PRO A 192 -11.37 6.52 -13.87
CA PRO A 192 -10.08 6.96 -13.33
C PRO A 192 -10.21 7.60 -11.95
N HIS A 193 -9.25 7.31 -11.06
CA HIS A 193 -9.28 7.82 -9.69
C HIS A 193 -7.89 7.88 -9.07
N PHE A 194 -7.72 8.83 -8.12
CA PHE A 194 -6.50 9.04 -7.34
C PHE A 194 -6.88 9.45 -5.91
N LEU A 195 -6.73 8.54 -4.97
CA LEU A 195 -7.07 8.74 -3.57
C LEU A 195 -5.86 8.46 -2.68
N SER A 196 -5.82 9.07 -1.50
CA SER A 196 -4.80 8.78 -0.49
C SER A 196 -5.38 8.69 0.92
N TRP A 197 -4.64 8.04 1.83
CA TRP A 197 -4.93 8.02 3.26
C TRP A 197 -4.55 9.36 3.91
N SER A 198 -3.31 9.83 3.72
CA SER A 198 -2.88 11.16 4.15
C SER A 198 -3.03 12.13 2.99
N PRO A 199 -3.69 13.30 3.18
CA PRO A 199 -4.01 14.21 2.09
C PRO A 199 -2.76 14.81 1.44
N ILE A 200 -2.84 15.04 0.12
CA ILE A 200 -1.74 15.56 -0.70
C ILE A 200 -2.21 16.87 -1.37
N ALA A 201 -1.47 17.95 -1.16
CA ALA A 201 -1.83 19.28 -1.68
C ALA A 201 -0.89 19.71 -2.83
N THR A 202 -0.97 18.98 -3.96
CA THR A 202 -0.27 19.33 -5.21
C THR A 202 -1.27 19.70 -6.31
N ALA A 203 -0.83 20.47 -7.31
CA ALA A 203 -1.69 20.93 -8.39
C ALA A 203 -2.14 19.80 -9.35
N LYS A 204 -1.40 18.71 -9.42
CA LYS A 204 -1.70 17.54 -10.26
C LYS A 204 -1.43 16.25 -9.51
N PRO A 205 -2.04 15.11 -9.91
CA PRO A 205 -1.82 13.82 -9.28
C PRO A 205 -0.34 13.45 -9.17
N ASP A 206 0.11 13.31 -7.92
CA ASP A 206 1.49 12.97 -7.58
C ASP A 206 1.58 12.38 -6.18
N PHE A 207 1.69 11.07 -6.06
CA PHE A 207 1.84 10.39 -4.78
C PHE A 207 3.29 10.41 -4.24
N HIS A 208 4.28 10.70 -5.10
CA HIS A 208 5.70 10.73 -4.76
C HIS A 208 6.11 12.01 -4.00
N ARG A 209 5.39 12.32 -2.93
CA ARG A 209 5.49 13.55 -2.16
C ARG A 209 5.63 13.25 -0.67
N VAL A 210 6.87 12.91 -0.28
CA VAL A 210 7.19 12.51 1.11
C VAL A 210 6.75 13.53 2.16
N GLU A 211 6.73 14.83 1.81
CA GLU A 211 6.30 15.89 2.71
C GLU A 211 4.84 15.75 3.16
N TYR A 212 4.00 15.00 2.43
CA TYR A 212 2.60 14.73 2.78
C TYR A 212 2.38 13.36 3.42
N PHE A 213 3.42 12.55 3.58
CA PHE A 213 3.26 11.27 4.26
C PHE A 213 2.76 11.47 5.69
N GLY A 214 1.79 10.64 6.07
CA GLY A 214 1.32 10.50 7.44
C GLY A 214 2.32 9.74 8.30
N LYS A 215 1.91 9.32 9.48
CA LYS A 215 2.75 8.65 10.47
C LYS A 215 2.15 7.31 10.87
N LEU A 216 2.90 6.25 10.71
CA LEU A 216 2.61 4.95 11.31
C LEU A 216 3.39 4.83 12.62
N ILE A 217 2.68 4.60 13.71
CA ILE A 217 3.24 4.48 15.06
C ILE A 217 3.23 2.99 15.43
N PHE A 218 4.37 2.43 15.74
CA PHE A 218 4.49 1.05 16.18
C PHE A 218 4.09 0.93 17.65
N GLU A 219 3.07 0.10 17.96
CA GLU A 219 2.76 -0.27 19.35
C GLU A 219 3.84 -1.19 19.90
N ASN A 220 4.16 -1.03 21.18
CA ASN A 220 5.00 -1.98 21.92
C ASN A 220 6.41 -2.22 21.34
N THR A 221 7.10 -1.17 20.91
CA THR A 221 8.48 -1.29 20.35
C THR A 221 9.53 -1.82 21.37
N ASN A 222 9.15 -2.02 22.63
CA ASN A 222 10.02 -2.53 23.70
C ASN A 222 9.96 -4.06 23.85
N ILE A 223 9.52 -4.77 22.81
CA ILE A 223 9.51 -6.24 22.79
C ILE A 223 10.94 -6.72 22.59
N GLN A 224 11.49 -7.43 23.59
CA GLN A 224 12.81 -8.08 23.55
C GLN A 224 12.71 -9.48 22.97
#